data_84b815c1d34c71c071dcc6affb894d44
#
_entry.id   84b815c1d34c71c071dcc6affb894d44
#
_cell.length_a   1.000
_cell.length_b   1.000
_cell.length_c   1.000
_cell.angle_alpha   90.00
_cell.angle_beta   90.00
_cell.angle_gamma   90.00
#
_symmetry.space_group_name_H-M   'P 1'
#
loop_
_entity.id
_entity.type
_entity.pdbx_description
1 polymer ?
#
loop_
_entity_poly.entity_id
_entity_poly.type
_entity_poly.pdbx_seq_one_letter_code
_entity_poly.pdbx_strand_id
1 'polypeptide(L)'
;MKWSCYNMAVLEVLIYMTKAIFLSYTGVVIPRRGNEYRQFIDTLVKNSNLRDYEHAAKWFTETLRTYKCNSSSDDYVSEENLIRQMFEDKRDEIRLSMPIEKVLVMVQNCLIYSPISDELAGFLALSRRPVYIISDCACDYATIEMKRNHLHIHGTFSCDSVQAYRNYPQIFEYALQKAGVKKEEALYIGEDAQLDLPGARQAGITSVILDRRGDYQGTEFRRIRSLSSLLANLGE
;
A
#
# COMPACT_ATOMS: atom_id res chain seq x y z
N MET A 1 -24.20 -18.94 2.41
CA MET A 1 -24.93 -17.80 2.97
C MET A 1 -25.08 -18.01 4.47
N LYS A 2 -24.06 -17.60 5.24
CA LYS A 2 -24.06 -17.39 6.70
C LYS A 2 -22.76 -16.68 7.06
N TRP A 3 -22.67 -15.38 6.78
CA TRP A 3 -21.70 -14.53 7.46
C TRP A 3 -22.25 -14.31 8.86
N SER A 4 -21.70 -15.04 9.79
CA SER A 4 -22.14 -15.14 11.16
C SER A 4 -21.96 -13.79 11.85
N CYS A 5 -22.95 -13.40 12.66
CA CYS A 5 -22.94 -12.29 13.63
C CYS A 5 -21.67 -12.26 14.51
N TYR A 6 -20.98 -13.37 14.61
CA TYR A 6 -19.71 -13.52 15.33
C TYR A 6 -18.56 -12.68 14.74
N ASN A 7 -18.52 -12.47 13.41
CA ASN A 7 -17.49 -11.66 12.77
C ASN A 7 -17.72 -10.15 12.90
N MET A 8 -18.97 -9.71 13.01
CA MET A 8 -19.30 -8.30 13.25
C MET A 8 -18.98 -7.87 14.68
N ALA A 9 -19.35 -8.66 15.69
CA ALA A 9 -19.07 -8.34 17.09
C ALA A 9 -17.56 -8.28 17.40
N VAL A 10 -16.75 -9.15 16.77
CA VAL A 10 -15.28 -9.12 16.90
C VAL A 10 -14.70 -7.90 16.21
N LEU A 11 -15.25 -7.50 15.07
CA LEU A 11 -14.83 -6.28 14.37
C LEU A 11 -15.18 -5.03 15.20
N GLU A 12 -16.37 -4.98 15.79
CA GLU A 12 -16.81 -3.88 16.66
C GLU A 12 -15.93 -3.72 17.90
N VAL A 13 -15.55 -4.81 18.57
CA VAL A 13 -14.66 -4.76 19.75
C VAL A 13 -13.25 -4.31 19.36
N LEU A 14 -12.70 -4.81 18.27
CA LEU A 14 -11.37 -4.43 17.79
C LEU A 14 -11.32 -2.95 17.35
N ILE A 15 -12.38 -2.49 16.74
CA ILE A 15 -12.56 -1.11 16.31
C ILE A 15 -12.67 -0.17 17.51
N TYR A 16 -13.39 -0.55 18.56
CA TYR A 16 -13.52 0.26 19.78
C TYR A 16 -12.19 0.42 20.52
N MET A 17 -11.29 -0.56 20.45
CA MET A 17 -9.96 -0.51 21.09
C MET A 17 -8.91 0.24 20.25
N THR A 18 -9.19 0.54 18.97
CA THR A 18 -8.23 1.18 18.08
C THR A 18 -7.89 2.60 18.55
N LYS A 19 -6.60 2.88 18.77
CA LYS A 19 -6.08 4.20 19.13
C LYS A 19 -5.24 4.83 18.01
N ALA A 20 -4.79 4.05 17.02
CA ALA A 20 -4.03 4.56 15.88
C ALA A 20 -4.38 3.77 14.60
N ILE A 21 -4.42 4.48 13.48
CA ILE A 21 -4.69 3.92 12.16
C ILE A 21 -3.45 4.09 11.30
N PHE A 22 -3.01 3.02 10.65
CA PHE A 22 -1.90 3.00 9.72
C PHE A 22 -2.42 2.68 8.32
N LEU A 23 -2.13 3.53 7.34
CA LEU A 23 -2.55 3.38 5.96
C LEU A 23 -1.36 3.00 5.08
N SER A 24 -1.54 2.04 4.18
CA SER A 24 -0.59 1.79 3.12
C SER A 24 -0.51 3.00 2.18
N TYR A 25 0.71 3.45 1.83
CA TYR A 25 0.87 4.56 0.90
C TYR A 25 0.34 4.18 -0.49
N THR A 26 0.95 3.18 -1.12
CA THR A 26 0.53 2.72 -2.45
C THR A 26 -0.71 1.84 -2.34
N GLY A 27 -1.75 2.18 -3.07
CA GLY A 27 -3.03 1.48 -3.12
C GLY A 27 -4.10 2.11 -2.23
N VAL A 28 -3.79 2.52 -1.00
CA VAL A 28 -4.76 3.16 -0.10
C VAL A 28 -4.73 4.68 -0.23
N VAL A 29 -3.56 5.30 -0.01
CA VAL A 29 -3.38 6.76 -0.09
C VAL A 29 -3.30 7.21 -1.54
N ILE A 30 -2.38 6.65 -2.32
CA ILE A 30 -2.28 6.85 -3.77
C ILE A 30 -2.76 5.59 -4.50
N PRO A 31 -3.95 5.61 -5.10
CA PRO A 31 -4.43 4.48 -5.88
C PRO A 31 -3.60 4.33 -7.16
N ARG A 32 -3.47 3.09 -7.65
CA ARG A 32 -2.79 2.79 -8.93
C ARG A 32 -3.65 3.24 -10.12
N ARG A 33 -3.86 4.54 -10.24
CA ARG A 33 -4.66 5.22 -11.26
C ARG A 33 -4.13 6.65 -11.48
N GLY A 34 -4.73 7.37 -12.41
CA GLY A 34 -4.34 8.75 -12.73
C GLY A 34 -3.54 8.82 -14.02
N ASN A 35 -3.21 10.03 -14.44
CA ASN A 35 -2.55 10.28 -15.71
C ASN A 35 -1.14 9.71 -15.75
N GLU A 36 -0.37 9.88 -14.69
CA GLU A 36 1.01 9.41 -14.58
C GLU A 36 1.09 7.89 -14.67
N TYR A 37 0.22 7.20 -13.92
CA TYR A 37 0.15 5.74 -13.97
C TYR A 37 -0.29 5.24 -15.34
N ARG A 38 -1.30 5.90 -15.95
CA ARG A 38 -1.74 5.58 -17.32
C ARG A 38 -0.62 5.79 -18.33
N GLN A 39 0.07 6.94 -18.29
CA GLN A 39 1.20 7.23 -19.19
C GLN A 39 2.33 6.23 -19.02
N PHE A 40 2.64 5.83 -17.79
CA PHE A 40 3.64 4.80 -17.52
C PHE A 40 3.25 3.47 -18.19
N ILE A 41 2.05 2.96 -17.92
CA ILE A 41 1.60 1.68 -18.46
C ILE A 41 1.47 1.73 -19.99
N ASP A 42 0.89 2.79 -20.57
CA ASP A 42 0.80 2.97 -22.03
C ASP A 42 2.20 3.03 -22.69
N THR A 43 3.18 3.64 -22.02
CA THR A 43 4.55 3.69 -22.51
C THR A 43 5.21 2.32 -22.40
N LEU A 44 4.95 1.58 -21.35
CA LEU A 44 5.44 0.20 -21.19
C LEU A 44 4.88 -0.72 -22.30
N VAL A 45 3.59 -0.63 -22.61
CA VAL A 45 2.97 -1.37 -23.74
C VAL A 45 3.64 -1.03 -25.07
N LYS A 46 3.88 0.26 -25.36
CA LYS A 46 4.51 0.71 -26.61
C LYS A 46 5.95 0.25 -26.78
N ASN A 47 6.66 -0.03 -25.69
CA ASN A 47 8.07 -0.36 -25.69
C ASN A 47 8.38 -1.79 -25.23
N SER A 48 7.39 -2.68 -25.27
CA SER A 48 7.54 -4.09 -24.88
C SER A 48 6.61 -5.00 -25.70
N ASN A 49 6.64 -6.30 -25.42
CA ASN A 49 5.69 -7.27 -25.99
C ASN A 49 4.43 -7.48 -25.12
N LEU A 50 4.23 -6.64 -24.10
CA LEU A 50 3.00 -6.68 -23.29
C LEU A 50 1.82 -6.21 -24.15
N ARG A 51 0.74 -7.01 -24.21
CA ARG A 51 -0.30 -6.91 -25.23
C ARG A 51 -1.11 -5.61 -25.19
N ASP A 52 -1.50 -5.20 -23.99
CA ASP A 52 -2.41 -4.10 -23.74
C ASP A 52 -2.21 -3.52 -22.34
N TYR A 53 -2.95 -2.46 -22.04
CA TYR A 53 -2.89 -1.76 -20.75
C TYR A 53 -3.14 -2.70 -19.55
N GLU A 54 -4.18 -3.50 -19.61
CA GLU A 54 -4.58 -4.38 -18.49
C GLU A 54 -3.52 -5.46 -18.23
N HIS A 55 -2.99 -6.05 -19.29
CA HIS A 55 -1.92 -7.04 -19.19
C HIS A 55 -0.64 -6.41 -18.61
N ALA A 56 -0.26 -5.22 -19.09
CA ALA A 56 0.94 -4.53 -18.62
C ALA A 56 0.81 -4.07 -17.15
N ALA A 57 -0.34 -3.51 -16.77
CA ALA A 57 -0.61 -3.10 -15.39
C ALA A 57 -0.59 -4.28 -14.42
N LYS A 58 -1.20 -5.40 -14.82
CA LYS A 58 -1.19 -6.65 -14.05
C LYS A 58 0.23 -7.19 -13.94
N TRP A 59 0.95 -7.32 -15.06
CA TRP A 59 2.32 -7.80 -15.09
C TRP A 59 3.22 -6.99 -14.16
N PHE A 60 3.19 -5.66 -14.25
CA PHE A 60 3.98 -4.79 -13.40
C PHE A 60 3.68 -4.99 -11.91
N THR A 61 2.40 -5.01 -11.56
CA THR A 61 1.97 -5.15 -10.16
C THR A 61 2.35 -6.51 -9.56
N GLU A 62 2.11 -7.60 -10.30
CA GLU A 62 2.37 -8.98 -9.83
C GLU A 62 3.87 -9.27 -9.78
N THR A 63 4.63 -8.79 -10.78
CA THR A 63 6.08 -8.99 -10.81
C THR A 63 6.75 -8.23 -9.67
N LEU A 64 6.41 -6.93 -9.48
CA LEU A 64 6.95 -6.15 -8.37
C LEU A 64 6.59 -6.75 -7.01
N ARG A 65 5.37 -7.24 -6.83
CA ARG A 65 4.97 -7.97 -5.63
C ARG A 65 5.84 -9.20 -5.38
N THR A 66 6.09 -9.98 -6.43
CA THR A 66 6.94 -11.19 -6.33
C THR A 66 8.36 -10.83 -5.87
N TYR A 67 8.95 -9.77 -6.43
CA TYR A 67 10.27 -9.30 -6.02
C TYR A 67 10.29 -8.84 -4.56
N LYS A 68 9.29 -8.07 -4.12
CA LYS A 68 9.17 -7.65 -2.71
C LYS A 68 9.00 -8.83 -1.75
N CYS A 69 8.16 -9.80 -2.11
CA CYS A 69 7.92 -10.97 -1.27
C CYS A 69 9.16 -11.89 -1.16
N ASN A 70 10.02 -11.88 -2.17
CA ASN A 70 11.25 -12.68 -2.19
C ASN A 70 12.46 -11.94 -1.59
N SER A 71 12.37 -10.64 -1.35
CA SER A 71 13.43 -9.87 -0.69
C SER A 71 13.42 -10.17 0.80
N SER A 72 14.53 -10.67 1.34
CA SER A 72 14.73 -10.83 2.79
C SER A 72 15.29 -9.55 3.42
N SER A 73 15.30 -9.46 4.75
CA SER A 73 15.96 -8.37 5.45
C SER A 73 17.47 -8.31 5.21
N ASP A 74 18.09 -9.47 4.95
CA ASP A 74 19.54 -9.55 4.71
C ASP A 74 19.92 -9.06 3.30
N ASP A 75 18.97 -9.16 2.34
CA ASP A 75 19.14 -8.76 0.94
C ASP A 75 18.24 -7.56 0.58
N TYR A 76 17.88 -6.75 1.56
CA TYR A 76 17.02 -5.60 1.31
C TYR A 76 17.70 -4.58 0.41
N VAL A 77 16.97 -4.16 -0.60
CA VAL A 77 17.28 -2.99 -1.43
C VAL A 77 16.08 -2.04 -1.43
N SER A 78 16.31 -0.75 -1.65
CA SER A 78 15.21 0.22 -1.76
C SER A 78 14.27 -0.14 -2.91
N GLU A 79 13.01 0.29 -2.84
CA GLU A 79 12.02 0.00 -3.89
C GLU A 79 12.49 0.45 -5.28
N GLU A 80 13.19 1.58 -5.39
CA GLU A 80 13.74 2.04 -6.66
C GLU A 80 14.77 1.06 -7.23
N ASN A 81 15.71 0.59 -6.42
CA ASN A 81 16.69 -0.40 -6.84
C ASN A 81 16.07 -1.76 -7.14
N LEU A 82 15.04 -2.15 -6.40
CA LEU A 82 14.29 -3.38 -6.67
C LEU A 82 13.55 -3.31 -8.01
N ILE A 83 12.95 -2.17 -8.34
CA ILE A 83 12.30 -1.95 -9.64
C ILE A 83 13.35 -1.94 -10.76
N ARG A 84 14.51 -1.33 -10.55
CA ARG A 84 15.64 -1.39 -11.49
C ARG A 84 16.02 -2.85 -11.78
N GLN A 85 16.32 -3.61 -10.75
CA GLN A 85 16.68 -5.02 -10.86
C GLN A 85 15.58 -5.82 -11.57
N MET A 86 14.32 -5.64 -11.18
CA MET A 86 13.18 -6.31 -11.82
C MET A 86 13.12 -6.07 -13.32
N PHE A 87 13.32 -4.82 -13.78
CA PHE A 87 13.30 -4.52 -15.21
C PHE A 87 14.58 -4.96 -15.95
N GLU A 88 15.72 -5.02 -15.27
CA GLU A 88 16.95 -5.61 -15.80
C GLU A 88 16.76 -7.11 -16.03
N ASP A 89 16.31 -7.85 -15.02
CA ASP A 89 16.09 -9.29 -15.07
C ASP A 89 15.02 -9.71 -16.10
N LYS A 90 13.97 -8.88 -16.24
CA LYS A 90 12.82 -9.16 -17.11
C LYS A 90 12.91 -8.54 -18.50
N ARG A 91 13.98 -7.83 -18.78
CA ARG A 91 14.14 -7.07 -20.02
C ARG A 91 13.90 -7.90 -21.28
N ASP A 92 14.54 -9.06 -21.36
CA ASP A 92 14.44 -9.93 -22.55
C ASP A 92 13.08 -10.64 -22.61
N GLU A 93 12.52 -11.02 -21.47
CA GLU A 93 11.20 -11.67 -21.37
C GLU A 93 10.11 -10.76 -21.97
N ILE A 94 10.09 -9.49 -21.59
CA ILE A 94 9.11 -8.52 -22.08
C ILE A 94 9.59 -7.76 -23.33
N ARG A 95 10.80 -8.04 -23.84
CA ARG A 95 11.43 -7.36 -24.98
C ARG A 95 11.42 -5.84 -24.81
N LEU A 96 11.84 -5.37 -23.63
CA LEU A 96 11.85 -3.93 -23.31
C LEU A 96 12.84 -3.18 -24.17
N SER A 97 12.35 -2.26 -25.01
CA SER A 97 13.16 -1.45 -25.95
C SER A 97 13.54 -0.08 -25.41
N MET A 98 13.02 0.32 -24.24
CA MET A 98 13.34 1.61 -23.63
C MET A 98 14.42 1.49 -22.53
N PRO A 99 15.17 2.59 -22.25
CA PRO A 99 16.11 2.64 -21.12
C PRO A 99 15.40 2.47 -19.77
N ILE A 100 16.04 1.72 -18.86
CA ILE A 100 15.49 1.46 -17.51
C ILE A 100 15.39 2.75 -16.70
N GLU A 101 16.34 3.69 -16.86
CA GLU A 101 16.31 5.01 -16.23
C GLU A 101 15.01 5.77 -16.54
N LYS A 102 14.52 5.65 -17.77
CA LYS A 102 13.24 6.25 -18.16
C LYS A 102 12.05 5.57 -17.46
N VAL A 103 12.11 4.26 -17.29
CA VAL A 103 11.09 3.51 -16.51
C VAL A 103 11.07 4.01 -15.07
N LEU A 104 12.24 4.12 -14.43
CA LEU A 104 12.36 4.58 -13.04
C LEU A 104 11.79 5.99 -12.85
N VAL A 105 12.15 6.93 -13.74
CA VAL A 105 11.57 8.29 -13.70
C VAL A 105 10.04 8.26 -13.81
N MET A 106 9.48 7.42 -14.67
CA MET A 106 8.02 7.31 -14.80
C MET A 106 7.37 6.71 -13.57
N VAL A 107 7.98 5.70 -12.95
CA VAL A 107 7.49 5.14 -11.69
C VAL A 107 7.58 6.16 -10.55
N GLN A 108 8.67 6.91 -10.44
CA GLN A 108 8.80 8.00 -9.47
C GLN A 108 7.71 9.06 -9.67
N ASN A 109 7.40 9.43 -10.91
CA ASN A 109 6.30 10.34 -11.21
C ASN A 109 4.95 9.79 -10.74
N CYS A 110 4.72 8.47 -10.85
CA CYS A 110 3.53 7.84 -10.28
C CYS A 110 3.47 7.96 -8.75
N LEU A 111 4.60 7.96 -8.06
CA LEU A 111 4.64 8.09 -6.59
C LEU A 111 4.45 9.54 -6.12
N ILE A 112 4.86 10.52 -6.96
CA ILE A 112 4.88 11.95 -6.58
C ILE A 112 3.66 12.71 -7.10
N TYR A 113 3.16 12.37 -8.30
CA TYR A 113 2.14 13.16 -8.99
C TYR A 113 0.81 12.43 -9.20
N SER A 114 0.70 11.16 -8.78
CA SER A 114 -0.59 10.47 -8.83
C SER A 114 -1.60 11.14 -7.88
N PRO A 115 -2.87 11.22 -8.28
CA PRO A 115 -3.88 11.78 -7.41
C PRO A 115 -4.00 10.95 -6.13
N ILE A 116 -4.13 11.62 -5.01
CA ILE A 116 -4.52 10.96 -3.77
C ILE A 116 -5.95 10.41 -3.87
N SER A 117 -6.27 9.44 -3.02
CA SER A 117 -7.63 8.89 -2.95
C SER A 117 -8.65 9.99 -2.63
N ASP A 118 -9.74 10.05 -3.42
CA ASP A 118 -10.78 11.07 -3.29
C ASP A 118 -11.43 11.10 -1.88
N GLU A 119 -11.43 9.95 -1.20
CA GLU A 119 -12.01 9.80 0.14
C GLU A 119 -11.03 10.13 1.28
N LEU A 120 -9.71 10.27 0.97
CA LEU A 120 -8.69 10.43 2.01
C LEU A 120 -8.84 11.73 2.80
N ALA A 121 -9.11 12.84 2.12
CA ALA A 121 -9.28 14.15 2.79
C ALA A 121 -10.44 14.11 3.78
N GLY A 122 -11.59 13.57 3.37
CA GLY A 122 -12.75 13.39 4.25
C GLY A 122 -12.46 12.44 5.40
N PHE A 123 -11.76 11.34 5.13
CA PHE A 123 -11.36 10.40 6.16
C PHE A 123 -10.45 11.04 7.21
N LEU A 124 -9.42 11.77 6.79
CA LEU A 124 -8.50 12.45 7.72
C LEU A 124 -9.19 13.55 8.53
N ALA A 125 -10.13 14.28 7.92
CA ALA A 125 -10.87 15.35 8.58
C ALA A 125 -11.84 14.83 9.66
N LEU A 126 -12.38 13.63 9.47
CA LEU A 126 -13.37 13.03 10.37
C LEU A 126 -12.76 12.09 11.39
N SER A 127 -11.57 11.53 11.11
CA SER A 127 -10.89 10.61 12.03
C SER A 127 -10.49 11.31 13.33
N ARG A 128 -10.98 10.81 14.45
CA ARG A 128 -10.59 11.24 15.80
C ARG A 128 -9.31 10.56 16.28
N ARG A 129 -8.81 9.60 15.54
CA ARG A 129 -7.61 8.82 15.85
C ARG A 129 -6.43 9.33 15.04
N PRO A 130 -5.21 9.31 15.59
CA PRO A 130 -4.02 9.62 14.81
C PRO A 130 -3.88 8.65 13.63
N VAL A 131 -3.61 9.23 12.46
CA VAL A 131 -3.41 8.49 11.20
C VAL A 131 -1.96 8.61 10.78
N TYR A 132 -1.36 7.48 10.46
CA TYR A 132 0.02 7.33 9.99
C TYR A 132 0.04 6.66 8.62
N ILE A 133 1.13 6.84 7.88
CA ILE A 133 1.35 6.16 6.59
C ILE A 133 2.53 5.20 6.72
N ILE A 134 2.37 3.99 6.19
CA ILE A 134 3.44 3.01 5.97
C ILE A 134 3.68 2.89 4.47
N SER A 135 4.95 3.01 4.05
CA SER A 135 5.37 3.05 2.65
C SER A 135 6.50 2.08 2.36
N ASP A 136 6.47 1.44 1.20
CA ASP A 136 7.62 0.69 0.67
C ASP A 136 8.68 1.63 0.07
N CYS A 137 8.25 2.78 -0.45
CA CYS A 137 9.16 3.80 -0.97
C CYS A 137 9.65 4.75 0.13
N ALA A 138 10.62 5.59 -0.18
CA ALA A 138 11.18 6.56 0.75
C ALA A 138 10.09 7.42 1.41
N CYS A 139 10.25 7.73 2.70
CA CYS A 139 9.31 8.54 3.50
C CYS A 139 8.96 9.87 2.85
N ASP A 140 9.91 10.47 2.13
CA ASP A 140 9.77 11.80 1.57
C ASP A 140 8.63 11.89 0.55
N TYR A 141 8.39 10.84 -0.25
CA TYR A 141 7.30 10.84 -1.23
C TYR A 141 5.93 11.05 -0.55
N ALA A 142 5.63 10.25 0.47
CA ALA A 142 4.38 10.38 1.20
C ALA A 142 4.28 11.73 1.93
N THR A 143 5.37 12.19 2.54
CA THR A 143 5.42 13.46 3.26
C THR A 143 5.21 14.66 2.33
N ILE A 144 5.88 14.67 1.17
CA ILE A 144 5.74 15.73 0.16
C ILE A 144 4.32 15.75 -0.37
N GLU A 145 3.74 14.59 -0.67
CA GLU A 145 2.40 14.48 -1.22
C GLU A 145 1.34 14.98 -0.24
N MET A 146 1.45 14.62 1.04
CA MET A 146 0.54 15.11 2.07
C MET A 146 0.63 16.63 2.22
N LYS A 147 1.84 17.19 2.25
CA LYS A 147 2.05 18.65 2.32
C LYS A 147 1.47 19.37 1.10
N ARG A 148 1.70 18.85 -0.11
CA ARG A 148 1.20 19.45 -1.36
C ARG A 148 -0.34 19.50 -1.39
N ASN A 149 -0.99 18.51 -0.83
CA ASN A 149 -2.45 18.44 -0.75
C ASN A 149 -3.04 19.05 0.54
N HIS A 150 -2.22 19.72 1.36
CA HIS A 150 -2.64 20.33 2.63
C HIS A 150 -3.31 19.32 3.58
N LEU A 151 -2.89 18.06 3.55
CA LEU A 151 -3.41 16.98 4.41
C LEU A 151 -2.51 16.77 5.61
N HIS A 152 -3.12 16.67 6.78
CA HIS A 152 -2.41 16.40 8.02
C HIS A 152 -2.41 14.91 8.33
N ILE A 153 -1.21 14.37 8.58
CA ILE A 153 -0.98 13.02 9.11
C ILE A 153 -0.02 13.10 10.29
N HIS A 154 -0.03 12.12 11.16
CA HIS A 154 0.76 12.12 12.39
C HIS A 154 2.20 11.60 12.18
N GLY A 155 2.46 10.93 11.04
CA GLY A 155 3.79 10.49 10.65
C GLY A 155 3.78 9.55 9.45
N THR A 156 4.98 9.38 8.87
CA THR A 156 5.25 8.43 7.78
C THR A 156 6.37 7.49 8.19
N PHE A 157 6.23 6.22 7.88
CA PHE A 157 7.23 5.19 8.14
C PHE A 157 7.56 4.48 6.82
N SER A 158 8.86 4.44 6.49
CA SER A 158 9.35 3.78 5.28
C SER A 158 10.01 2.45 5.61
N CYS A 159 9.82 1.49 4.74
CA CYS A 159 10.53 0.21 4.76
C CYS A 159 12.06 0.38 4.71
N ASP A 160 12.57 1.46 4.11
CA ASP A 160 14.00 1.81 4.14
C ASP A 160 14.54 1.98 5.57
N SER A 161 13.71 2.47 6.50
CA SER A 161 14.12 2.69 7.89
C SER A 161 14.41 1.40 8.67
N VAL A 162 13.86 0.28 8.21
CA VAL A 162 13.99 -1.04 8.86
C VAL A 162 14.58 -2.11 7.94
N GLN A 163 14.88 -1.74 6.70
CA GLN A 163 15.41 -2.63 5.67
C GLN A 163 14.58 -3.91 5.48
N ALA A 164 13.26 -3.76 5.46
CA ALA A 164 12.31 -4.86 5.27
C ALA A 164 10.99 -4.36 4.65
N TYR A 165 10.46 -5.09 3.68
CA TYR A 165 9.16 -4.79 3.08
C TYR A 165 7.99 -5.16 3.99
N ARG A 166 6.78 -4.68 3.67
CA ARG A 166 5.54 -4.84 4.47
C ARG A 166 5.06 -6.29 4.62
N ASN A 167 5.57 -7.24 3.86
CA ASN A 167 5.31 -8.67 4.10
C ASN A 167 6.04 -9.22 5.33
N TYR A 168 6.93 -8.43 5.96
CA TYR A 168 7.64 -8.73 7.19
C TYR A 168 7.19 -7.84 8.35
N PRO A 169 7.35 -8.27 9.62
CA PRO A 169 6.83 -7.54 10.78
C PRO A 169 7.60 -6.27 11.14
N GLN A 170 8.87 -6.13 10.74
CA GLN A 170 9.78 -5.08 11.23
C GLN A 170 9.24 -3.65 11.07
N ILE A 171 8.64 -3.34 9.90
CA ILE A 171 8.08 -2.00 9.66
C ILE A 171 6.88 -1.71 10.56
N PHE A 172 6.07 -2.72 10.87
CA PHE A 172 4.92 -2.58 11.75
C PHE A 172 5.34 -2.42 13.20
N GLU A 173 6.32 -3.20 13.68
CA GLU A 173 6.89 -3.08 15.02
C GLU A 173 7.54 -1.71 15.22
N TYR A 174 8.29 -1.23 14.23
CA TYR A 174 8.87 0.10 14.23
C TYR A 174 7.80 1.19 14.28
N ALA A 175 6.75 1.07 13.47
CA ALA A 175 5.63 2.02 13.44
C ALA A 175 4.88 2.07 14.77
N LEU A 176 4.61 0.92 15.41
CA LEU A 176 4.00 0.84 16.74
C LEU A 176 4.87 1.54 17.80
N GLN A 177 6.17 1.28 17.80
CA GLN A 177 7.12 1.92 18.73
C GLN A 177 7.11 3.43 18.56
N LYS A 178 7.19 3.93 17.33
CA LYS A 178 7.23 5.37 17.03
C LYS A 178 5.91 6.08 17.32
N ALA A 179 4.79 5.42 17.09
CA ALA A 179 3.46 5.94 17.39
C ALA A 179 3.11 5.84 18.90
N GLY A 180 3.87 5.07 19.68
CA GLY A 180 3.62 4.87 21.11
C GLY A 180 2.34 4.11 21.42
N VAL A 181 1.91 3.19 20.54
CA VAL A 181 0.69 2.40 20.68
C VAL A 181 1.01 0.90 20.74
N LYS A 182 0.14 0.16 21.44
CA LYS A 182 0.24 -1.29 21.47
C LYS A 182 -0.36 -1.91 20.20
N LYS A 183 0.07 -3.11 19.86
CA LYS A 183 -0.40 -3.83 18.67
C LYS A 183 -1.92 -4.07 18.66
N GLU A 184 -2.51 -4.28 19.86
CA GLU A 184 -3.96 -4.49 20.04
C GLU A 184 -4.76 -3.19 19.84
N GLU A 185 -4.08 -2.03 19.89
CA GLU A 185 -4.65 -0.68 19.76
C GLU A 185 -4.40 -0.10 18.35
N ALA A 186 -3.82 -0.89 17.47
CA ALA A 186 -3.44 -0.49 16.11
C ALA A 186 -4.33 -1.16 15.06
N LEU A 187 -4.74 -0.39 14.04
CA LEU A 187 -5.44 -0.87 12.87
C LEU A 187 -4.62 -0.53 11.61
N TYR A 188 -4.33 -1.52 10.80
CA TYR A 188 -3.66 -1.33 9.52
C TYR A 188 -4.61 -1.52 8.35
N ILE A 189 -4.59 -0.59 7.39
CA ILE A 189 -5.38 -0.65 6.17
C ILE A 189 -4.43 -0.80 4.98
N GLY A 190 -4.53 -1.94 4.30
CA GLY A 190 -3.78 -2.26 3.08
C GLY A 190 -4.70 -2.47 1.87
N GLU A 191 -4.13 -2.66 0.69
CA GLU A 191 -4.87 -3.01 -0.54
C GLU A 191 -4.45 -4.39 -1.06
N ASP A 192 -3.19 -4.77 -0.87
CA ASP A 192 -2.61 -6.00 -1.40
C ASP A 192 -2.49 -7.07 -0.31
N ALA A 193 -3.36 -8.10 -0.37
CA ALA A 193 -3.40 -9.11 0.67
C ALA A 193 -2.09 -9.91 0.83
N GLN A 194 -1.27 -10.03 -0.22
CA GLN A 194 0.00 -10.76 -0.17
C GLN A 194 1.14 -9.93 0.42
N LEU A 195 1.12 -8.62 0.25
CA LEU A 195 2.11 -7.71 0.83
C LEU A 195 1.68 -7.18 2.20
N ASP A 196 0.40 -6.83 2.35
CA ASP A 196 -0.09 -6.07 3.49
C ASP A 196 -0.44 -6.94 4.70
N LEU A 197 -0.94 -8.17 4.48
CA LEU A 197 -1.42 -8.98 5.60
C LEU A 197 -0.32 -9.77 6.34
N PRO A 198 0.69 -10.37 5.69
CA PRO A 198 1.64 -11.24 6.39
C PRO A 198 2.41 -10.53 7.50
N GLY A 199 3.04 -9.39 7.20
CA GLY A 199 3.83 -8.64 8.18
C GLY A 199 2.97 -8.06 9.31
N ALA A 200 1.80 -7.49 8.99
CA ALA A 200 0.88 -6.97 9.99
C ALA A 200 0.39 -8.08 10.95
N ARG A 201 0.08 -9.27 10.44
CA ARG A 201 -0.30 -10.43 11.27
C ARG A 201 0.83 -10.91 12.17
N GLN A 202 2.07 -10.98 11.65
CA GLN A 202 3.24 -11.37 12.43
C GLN A 202 3.52 -10.35 13.54
N ALA A 203 3.35 -9.06 13.29
CA ALA A 203 3.44 -8.00 14.29
C ALA A 203 2.24 -8.00 15.28
N GLY A 204 1.20 -8.79 15.01
CA GLY A 204 0.01 -8.90 15.84
C GLY A 204 -0.97 -7.72 15.70
N ILE A 205 -0.88 -6.96 14.60
CA ILE A 205 -1.76 -5.82 14.31
C ILE A 205 -3.01 -6.32 13.59
N THR A 206 -4.17 -5.78 13.99
CA THR A 206 -5.40 -5.98 13.21
C THR A 206 -5.26 -5.31 11.85
N SER A 207 -5.47 -6.10 10.78
CA SER A 207 -5.37 -5.61 9.40
C SER A 207 -6.65 -5.82 8.62
N VAL A 208 -6.96 -4.85 7.77
CA VAL A 208 -8.15 -4.82 6.90
C VAL A 208 -7.72 -4.47 5.48
N ILE A 209 -8.29 -5.14 4.49
CA ILE A 209 -8.05 -4.84 3.08
C ILE A 209 -9.10 -3.84 2.56
N LEU A 210 -8.62 -2.77 1.96
CA LEU A 210 -9.44 -1.84 1.22
C LEU A 210 -9.69 -2.39 -0.19
N ASP A 211 -10.79 -3.12 -0.33
CA ASP A 211 -11.19 -3.84 -1.53
C ASP A 211 -12.19 -3.01 -2.37
N ARG A 212 -11.71 -1.92 -2.98
CA ARG A 212 -12.56 -1.01 -3.76
C ARG A 212 -13.23 -1.69 -4.96
N ARG A 213 -12.57 -2.67 -5.57
CA ARG A 213 -13.05 -3.36 -6.78
C ARG A 213 -13.79 -4.65 -6.50
N GLY A 214 -13.59 -5.24 -5.32
CA GLY A 214 -14.18 -6.52 -4.97
C GLY A 214 -13.35 -7.73 -5.38
N ASP A 215 -12.05 -7.51 -5.59
CA ASP A 215 -11.11 -8.55 -6.00
C ASP A 215 -10.97 -9.68 -4.94
N TYR A 216 -11.29 -9.37 -3.68
CA TYR A 216 -11.22 -10.30 -2.56
C TYR A 216 -12.58 -10.81 -2.10
N GLN A 217 -13.61 -10.75 -2.95
CA GLN A 217 -14.92 -11.34 -2.64
C GLN A 217 -14.81 -12.85 -2.43
N GLY A 218 -15.43 -13.36 -1.37
CA GLY A 218 -15.42 -14.80 -1.05
C GLY A 218 -14.16 -15.27 -0.33
N THR A 219 -13.19 -14.40 -0.06
CA THR A 219 -12.03 -14.70 0.78
C THR A 219 -12.36 -14.50 2.27
N GLU A 220 -11.52 -15.07 3.14
CA GLU A 220 -11.62 -14.89 4.61
C GLU A 220 -11.01 -13.58 5.11
N PHE A 221 -10.50 -12.73 4.22
CA PHE A 221 -9.88 -11.47 4.62
C PHE A 221 -10.91 -10.49 5.15
N ARG A 222 -10.56 -9.80 6.24
CA ARG A 222 -11.32 -8.63 6.68
C ARG A 222 -11.17 -7.55 5.62
N ARG A 223 -12.27 -6.99 5.17
CA ARG A 223 -12.26 -6.01 4.08
C ARG A 223 -13.32 -4.94 4.23
N ILE A 224 -13.00 -3.77 3.71
CA ILE A 224 -13.90 -2.62 3.56
C ILE A 224 -13.92 -2.18 2.10
N ARG A 225 -14.99 -1.51 1.68
CA ARG A 225 -15.14 -0.99 0.32
C ARG A 225 -14.63 0.44 0.17
N SER A 226 -14.58 1.18 1.28
CA SER A 226 -14.15 2.57 1.32
C SER A 226 -13.61 2.93 2.70
N LEU A 227 -12.80 3.97 2.79
CA LEU A 227 -12.38 4.54 4.07
C LEU A 227 -13.58 5.13 4.85
N SER A 228 -14.60 5.65 4.15
CA SER A 228 -15.81 6.14 4.78
C SER A 228 -16.58 5.03 5.51
N SER A 229 -16.61 3.80 4.96
CA SER A 229 -17.22 2.67 5.65
C SER A 229 -16.44 2.26 6.91
N LEU A 230 -15.13 2.52 6.95
CA LEU A 230 -14.33 2.33 8.16
C LEU A 230 -14.73 3.32 9.26
N LEU A 231 -14.91 4.61 8.95
CA LEU A 231 -15.34 5.62 9.92
C LEU A 231 -16.66 5.25 10.56
N ALA A 232 -17.64 4.84 9.76
CA ALA A 232 -18.94 4.38 10.27
C ALA A 232 -18.79 3.23 11.26
N ASN A 233 -17.89 2.29 10.99
CA ASN A 233 -17.58 1.19 11.90
C ASN A 233 -16.82 1.64 13.16
N LEU A 234 -16.00 2.71 13.06
CA LEU A 234 -15.26 3.28 14.19
C LEU A 234 -16.13 4.15 15.11
N GLY A 235 -17.40 4.40 14.74
CA GLY A 235 -18.30 5.28 15.47
C GLY A 235 -17.94 6.77 15.33
N GLU A 236 -17.36 7.13 14.19
CA GLU A 236 -16.94 8.50 13.83
C GLU A 236 -17.83 9.10 12.75
#